data_5258c9f3a65efd370fd15ff170edc73a
#
_entry.id   5258c9f3a65efd370fd15ff170edc73a
#
_cell.length_a   1.000
_cell.length_b   1.000
_cell.length_c   1.000
_cell.angle_alpha   90.00
_cell.angle_beta   90.00
_cell.angle_gamma   90.00
#
_symmetry.space_group_name_H-M   'P 1'
#
loop_
_entity.id
_entity.type
_entity.pdbx_description
1 polymer ?
#
loop_
_entity_poly.entity_id
_entity_poly.type
_entity_poly.pdbx_seq_one_letter_code
_entity_poly.pdbx_strand_id
1 'polypeptide(L)'
;MTVIDTDKQFPPPLPEGGLRIIPLGGLGAIGRNMTVFEYAGKLLVVDCGVLFPDVEQPGVDLILPDFGPILDRLNDVQAIVLTHGHEDHIGAVPYLLAHKPDIPLVGSQFTLALVEAKLAERRIEPYALTVREGGRERLGPFECEFFAVNHSIPDALAVAIRTPAGLVLHTGDFKMDQLPLDGRITDLAGFARLGGEGVDLLLSDSTNAEIPGFVTPEREIGPVLDSIFAKATGRIIVASFASHVHRVQQVLDSAGEHGRKVAFIGRSMVRNMGIARDLGLLRIPPGLVIALDEATTLPPERIVLMSTGSQGEPMSALGRMASGDHRHITIAPGDTVVLASSLVPGNETAVYRVINRLSRGGATVIHKDVAKVHVSGHAPAGELLYLLNVTRPSNLMPVHGEWRHLRAHARLGVESGVAPDRVVICEDGDVVDLVEGRASVVGRLGSRYVYVDGLAVGDVGESLLTERRILGDGGFISATVVVDSVTGKVVGGPTVSAKGFSDDPDAFNPVIPLITEALGRAALDGIADPHQLQQIVRRTVGRWVNDAYRRRPMIVPTVVEV
;
A
#
# COMPACT_ATOMS: atom_id res chain seq x y z
N MET A 1 -24.98 -1.16 16.25
CA MET A 1 -24.30 -0.96 14.95
C MET A 1 -25.15 0.02 14.15
N THR A 2 -24.76 1.27 14.12
CA THR A 2 -25.45 2.30 13.33
C THR A 2 -25.04 2.08 11.87
N VAL A 3 -25.99 1.65 11.04
CA VAL A 3 -25.81 1.64 9.58
C VAL A 3 -25.81 3.10 9.15
N ILE A 4 -24.76 3.51 8.44
CA ILE A 4 -24.58 4.87 7.94
C ILE A 4 -25.74 5.19 6.99
N ASP A 5 -26.47 6.26 7.30
CA ASP A 5 -27.42 6.87 6.38
C ASP A 5 -26.60 7.56 5.28
N THR A 6 -26.58 6.96 4.08
CA THR A 6 -25.77 7.41 2.94
C THR A 6 -26.20 8.77 2.36
N ASP A 7 -27.23 9.40 2.92
CA ASP A 7 -27.77 10.70 2.44
C ASP A 7 -27.10 11.95 3.07
N LYS A 8 -26.13 11.80 3.99
CA LYS A 8 -25.41 12.93 4.56
C LYS A 8 -24.28 13.39 3.64
N GLN A 9 -24.56 14.35 2.77
CA GLN A 9 -23.60 14.81 1.75
C GLN A 9 -22.48 15.71 2.28
N PHE A 10 -22.70 16.53 3.29
CA PHE A 10 -21.67 17.41 3.85
C PHE A 10 -21.75 17.43 5.39
N PRO A 11 -20.59 17.44 6.08
CA PRO A 11 -20.62 17.56 7.53
C PRO A 11 -21.11 18.96 7.94
N PRO A 12 -21.86 19.07 9.07
CA PRO A 12 -22.19 20.36 9.64
C PRO A 12 -20.92 21.08 10.12
N PRO A 13 -20.97 22.39 10.40
CA PRO A 13 -19.87 23.08 11.08
C PRO A 13 -19.50 22.33 12.37
N LEU A 14 -18.18 22.24 12.65
CA LEU A 14 -17.71 21.62 13.88
C LEU A 14 -18.24 22.40 15.08
N PRO A 15 -18.92 21.77 16.06
CA PRO A 15 -19.37 22.43 17.27
C PRO A 15 -18.18 23.05 18.04
N GLU A 16 -18.46 24.16 18.72
CA GLU A 16 -17.44 24.80 19.59
C GLU A 16 -16.95 23.80 20.64
N GLY A 17 -15.64 23.71 20.80
CA GLY A 17 -15.00 22.76 21.71
C GLY A 17 -14.99 21.30 21.22
N GLY A 18 -15.54 20.98 20.06
CA GLY A 18 -15.47 19.65 19.45
C GLY A 18 -14.13 19.38 18.78
N LEU A 19 -13.79 18.09 18.64
CA LEU A 19 -12.67 17.58 17.83
C LEU A 19 -13.24 16.80 16.66
N ARG A 20 -12.82 17.14 15.44
CA ARG A 20 -13.20 16.42 14.22
C ARG A 20 -12.08 15.53 13.77
N ILE A 21 -12.42 14.30 13.38
CA ILE A 21 -11.51 13.27 12.85
C ILE A 21 -11.98 12.93 11.43
N ILE A 22 -11.07 13.01 10.46
CA ILE A 22 -11.34 12.77 9.05
C ILE A 22 -10.30 11.76 8.53
N PRO A 23 -10.61 10.47 8.47
CA PRO A 23 -9.76 9.51 7.78
C PRO A 23 -9.82 9.78 6.27
N LEU A 24 -8.67 10.01 5.66
CA LEU A 24 -8.51 10.17 4.21
C LEU A 24 -7.92 8.93 3.56
N GLY A 25 -7.54 7.94 4.38
CA GLY A 25 -7.02 6.66 3.97
C GLY A 25 -6.84 5.69 5.13
N GLY A 26 -6.76 4.40 4.84
CA GLY A 26 -6.55 3.32 5.82
C GLY A 26 -7.83 2.62 6.28
N LEU A 27 -9.00 3.01 5.77
CA LEU A 27 -10.27 2.37 6.10
C LEU A 27 -10.85 1.66 4.87
N GLY A 28 -11.21 0.39 5.06
CA GLY A 28 -11.69 -0.46 3.97
C GLY A 28 -10.59 -1.04 3.08
N ALA A 29 -9.33 -0.62 3.25
CA ALA A 29 -8.14 -1.13 2.59
C ALA A 29 -6.95 -1.12 3.55
N ILE A 30 -5.90 -1.91 3.26
CA ILE A 30 -4.64 -1.90 4.00
C ILE A 30 -3.65 -1.04 3.22
N GLY A 31 -3.39 0.16 3.73
CA GLY A 31 -2.48 1.13 3.13
C GLY A 31 -3.10 2.51 2.97
N ARG A 32 -2.32 3.46 2.45
CA ARG A 32 -2.76 4.83 2.21
C ARG A 32 -3.20 5.54 3.50
N ASN A 33 -2.60 5.15 4.64
CA ASN A 33 -3.01 5.66 5.94
C ASN A 33 -2.83 7.17 6.04
N MET A 34 -3.90 7.87 6.38
CA MET A 34 -3.89 9.30 6.62
C MET A 34 -5.13 9.69 7.41
N THR A 35 -4.95 10.25 8.60
CA THR A 35 -6.05 10.75 9.43
C THR A 35 -5.81 12.21 9.76
N VAL A 36 -6.80 13.07 9.52
CA VAL A 36 -6.76 14.50 9.84
C VAL A 36 -7.58 14.75 11.09
N PHE A 37 -7.00 15.48 12.04
CA PHE A 37 -7.65 15.97 13.23
C PHE A 37 -7.84 17.49 13.12
N GLU A 38 -9.04 17.98 13.39
CA GLU A 38 -9.37 19.40 13.38
C GLU A 38 -9.87 19.84 14.75
N TYR A 39 -9.19 20.84 15.32
CA TYR A 39 -9.59 21.49 16.55
C TYR A 39 -9.32 22.99 16.49
N ALA A 40 -10.29 23.82 16.87
CA ALA A 40 -10.18 25.29 16.88
C ALA A 40 -9.65 25.88 15.55
N GLY A 41 -10.10 25.33 14.42
CA GLY A 41 -9.71 25.76 13.07
C GLY A 41 -8.28 25.37 12.66
N LYS A 42 -7.56 24.57 13.46
CA LYS A 42 -6.22 24.04 13.15
C LYS A 42 -6.28 22.56 12.84
N LEU A 43 -5.35 22.10 12.02
CA LEU A 43 -5.28 20.72 11.55
C LEU A 43 -4.00 20.04 12.06
N LEU A 44 -4.12 18.78 12.44
CA LEU A 44 -3.02 17.86 12.67
C LEU A 44 -3.23 16.66 11.77
N VAL A 45 -2.19 16.22 11.08
CA VAL A 45 -2.24 15.02 10.23
C VAL A 45 -1.47 13.90 10.94
N VAL A 46 -2.04 12.71 11.01
CA VAL A 46 -1.36 11.49 11.47
C VAL A 46 -1.23 10.56 10.28
N ASP A 47 0.01 10.26 9.92
CA ASP A 47 0.47 9.52 8.76
C ASP A 47 0.07 10.17 7.41
N CYS A 48 0.78 9.77 6.36
CA CYS A 48 0.51 10.18 4.98
C CYS A 48 1.12 9.13 4.05
N GLY A 49 0.43 8.01 3.91
CA GLY A 49 0.92 6.80 3.25
C GLY A 49 0.39 6.59 1.85
N VAL A 50 0.90 5.54 1.18
CA VAL A 50 0.42 5.10 -0.14
C VAL A 50 -0.24 3.74 -0.04
N LEU A 51 -1.08 3.43 -1.03
CA LEU A 51 -1.55 2.08 -1.32
C LEU A 51 -0.90 1.63 -2.64
N PHE A 52 -0.49 0.38 -2.71
CA PHE A 52 0.00 -0.20 -3.95
C PHE A 52 -1.18 -0.70 -4.78
N PRO A 53 -1.13 -0.48 -6.12
CA PRO A 53 -2.19 -0.94 -7.01
C PRO A 53 -2.20 -2.46 -7.11
N ASP A 54 -3.37 -3.01 -7.38
CA ASP A 54 -3.57 -4.40 -7.72
C ASP A 54 -3.84 -4.60 -9.22
N VAL A 55 -4.35 -5.78 -9.62
CA VAL A 55 -4.66 -6.11 -11.02
C VAL A 55 -5.79 -5.25 -11.61
N GLU A 56 -6.60 -4.60 -10.76
CA GLU A 56 -7.70 -3.75 -11.19
C GLU A 56 -7.22 -2.37 -11.68
N GLN A 57 -5.98 -1.97 -11.35
CA GLN A 57 -5.38 -0.68 -11.71
C GLN A 57 -4.16 -0.85 -12.63
N PRO A 58 -4.29 -1.38 -13.85
CA PRO A 58 -3.16 -1.61 -14.73
C PRO A 58 -2.43 -0.31 -15.11
N GLY A 59 -1.10 -0.32 -14.92
CA GLY A 59 -0.23 0.82 -15.24
C GLY A 59 -0.23 1.94 -14.19
N VAL A 60 -0.88 1.77 -13.05
CA VAL A 60 -0.75 2.66 -11.89
C VAL A 60 0.46 2.24 -11.08
N ASP A 61 1.26 3.21 -10.64
CA ASP A 61 2.43 2.95 -9.78
C ASP A 61 2.06 2.98 -8.29
N LEU A 62 1.27 3.98 -7.88
CA LEU A 62 0.86 4.21 -6.49
C LEU A 62 -0.55 4.81 -6.44
N ILE A 63 -1.20 4.65 -5.29
CA ILE A 63 -2.48 5.28 -4.96
C ILE A 63 -2.28 6.16 -3.72
N LEU A 64 -2.60 7.44 -3.82
CA LEU A 64 -2.47 8.42 -2.74
C LEU A 64 -3.81 8.62 -2.01
N PRO A 65 -3.79 9.11 -0.77
CA PRO A 65 -4.96 9.73 -0.15
C PRO A 65 -5.46 10.91 -0.98
N ASP A 66 -6.76 11.17 -0.92
CA ASP A 66 -7.31 12.39 -1.52
C ASP A 66 -7.04 13.60 -0.60
N PHE A 67 -6.10 14.44 -0.99
CA PHE A 67 -5.78 15.66 -0.25
C PHE A 67 -6.83 16.77 -0.45
N GLY A 68 -7.76 16.61 -1.41
CA GLY A 68 -8.78 17.60 -1.75
C GLY A 68 -9.44 18.27 -0.53
N PRO A 69 -9.89 17.50 0.48
CA PRO A 69 -10.52 18.05 1.68
C PRO A 69 -9.68 19.05 2.49
N ILE A 70 -8.34 19.03 2.35
CA ILE A 70 -7.43 19.89 3.12
C ILE A 70 -6.56 20.82 2.29
N LEU A 71 -6.59 20.74 0.94
CA LEU A 71 -5.69 21.52 0.08
C LEU A 71 -5.80 23.03 0.33
N ASP A 72 -7.01 23.56 0.47
CA ASP A 72 -7.25 24.99 0.70
C ASP A 72 -6.90 25.41 2.16
N ARG A 73 -6.61 24.43 3.02
CA ARG A 73 -6.36 24.61 4.45
C ARG A 73 -4.96 24.16 4.89
N LEU A 74 -4.03 23.94 3.95
CA LEU A 74 -2.66 23.53 4.29
C LEU A 74 -1.94 24.53 5.21
N ASN A 75 -2.33 25.81 5.21
CA ASN A 75 -1.82 26.82 6.16
C ASN A 75 -2.29 26.60 7.61
N ASP A 76 -3.34 25.83 7.81
CA ASP A 76 -3.82 25.47 9.15
C ASP A 76 -3.16 24.21 9.69
N VAL A 77 -2.49 23.41 8.85
CA VAL A 77 -1.79 22.19 9.26
C VAL A 77 -0.59 22.55 10.14
N GLN A 78 -0.64 22.09 11.38
CA GLN A 78 0.40 22.36 12.39
C GLN A 78 1.58 21.40 12.25
N ALA A 79 1.33 20.15 11.88
CA ALA A 79 2.34 19.15 11.61
C ALA A 79 1.73 17.90 10.93
N ILE A 80 2.61 17.08 10.35
CA ILE A 80 2.34 15.69 10.00
C ILE A 80 3.09 14.83 11.00
N VAL A 81 2.36 14.11 11.85
CA VAL A 81 2.91 13.15 12.82
C VAL A 81 3.00 11.79 12.11
N LEU A 82 4.19 11.21 12.09
CA LEU A 82 4.46 9.94 11.44
C LEU A 82 4.68 8.87 12.50
N THR A 83 3.81 7.86 12.50
CA THR A 83 3.84 6.77 13.49
C THR A 83 5.04 5.87 13.28
N HIS A 84 5.34 5.51 12.03
CA HIS A 84 6.49 4.68 11.66
C HIS A 84 6.82 4.77 10.16
N GLY A 85 7.93 4.16 9.74
CA GLY A 85 8.53 4.37 8.42
C GLY A 85 8.08 3.41 7.29
N HIS A 86 6.93 2.75 7.39
CA HIS A 86 6.40 1.96 6.27
C HIS A 86 5.78 2.84 5.18
N GLU A 87 5.80 2.35 3.94
CA GLU A 87 5.34 3.10 2.77
C GLU A 87 3.86 3.52 2.86
N ASP A 88 3.04 2.67 3.42
CA ASP A 88 1.62 2.91 3.62
C ASP A 88 1.32 3.92 4.75
N HIS A 89 2.37 4.45 5.42
CA HIS A 89 2.31 5.54 6.41
C HIS A 89 3.11 6.77 6.00
N ILE A 90 4.16 6.63 5.17
CA ILE A 90 5.03 7.76 4.79
C ILE A 90 5.10 8.03 3.29
N GLY A 91 4.63 7.09 2.46
CA GLY A 91 4.89 7.13 1.02
C GLY A 91 4.29 8.31 0.27
N ALA A 92 3.20 8.90 0.78
CA ALA A 92 2.54 10.05 0.18
C ALA A 92 3.05 11.41 0.72
N VAL A 93 3.90 11.43 1.75
CA VAL A 93 4.49 12.67 2.29
C VAL A 93 5.14 13.54 1.21
N PRO A 94 5.95 13.01 0.27
CA PRO A 94 6.54 13.84 -0.78
C PRO A 94 5.53 14.50 -1.73
N TYR A 95 4.35 13.92 -1.87
CA TYR A 95 3.29 14.47 -2.70
C TYR A 95 2.53 15.59 -1.98
N LEU A 96 2.25 15.42 -0.68
CA LEU A 96 1.61 16.47 0.13
C LEU A 96 2.56 17.66 0.31
N LEU A 97 3.84 17.44 0.62
CA LEU A 97 4.84 18.50 0.76
C LEU A 97 5.18 19.20 -0.57
N ALA A 98 4.88 18.61 -1.72
CA ALA A 98 4.97 19.32 -3.00
C ALA A 98 3.99 20.51 -3.09
N HIS A 99 2.86 20.48 -2.36
CA HIS A 99 1.92 21.58 -2.27
C HIS A 99 2.33 22.61 -1.20
N LYS A 100 2.94 22.16 -0.10
CA LYS A 100 3.38 23.02 1.00
C LYS A 100 4.60 22.41 1.70
N PRO A 101 5.83 22.78 1.28
CA PRO A 101 7.07 22.17 1.77
C PRO A 101 7.42 22.45 3.24
N ASP A 102 6.86 23.50 3.81
CA ASP A 102 7.17 23.99 5.16
C ASP A 102 6.29 23.39 6.25
N ILE A 103 5.43 22.41 5.96
CA ILE A 103 4.68 21.68 6.99
C ILE A 103 5.66 20.84 7.80
N PRO A 104 5.69 21.02 9.16
CA PRO A 104 6.57 20.26 10.02
C PRO A 104 6.27 18.75 9.98
N LEU A 105 7.33 17.93 9.89
CA LEU A 105 7.26 16.49 10.07
C LEU A 105 7.68 16.13 11.49
N VAL A 106 6.89 15.33 12.18
CA VAL A 106 7.16 14.87 13.56
C VAL A 106 7.18 13.34 13.56
N GLY A 107 8.25 12.74 14.05
CA GLY A 107 8.35 11.28 14.08
C GLY A 107 9.62 10.81 14.78
N SER A 108 9.79 9.49 14.85
CA SER A 108 11.01 8.88 15.35
C SER A 108 12.19 9.10 14.40
N GLN A 109 13.40 8.93 14.92
CA GLN A 109 14.62 9.19 14.16
C GLN A 109 14.73 8.36 12.90
N PHE A 110 14.39 7.06 12.98
CA PHE A 110 14.45 6.18 11.83
C PHE A 110 13.37 6.51 10.79
N THR A 111 12.15 6.77 11.26
CA THR A 111 11.02 7.18 10.38
C THR A 111 11.37 8.45 9.60
N LEU A 112 11.87 9.49 10.29
CA LEU A 112 12.25 10.74 9.62
C LEU A 112 13.39 10.54 8.63
N ALA A 113 14.42 9.75 8.97
CA ALA A 113 15.54 9.49 8.07
C ALA A 113 15.08 8.76 6.77
N LEU A 114 14.09 7.87 6.86
CA LEU A 114 13.50 7.23 5.68
C LEU A 114 12.72 8.23 4.82
N VAL A 115 11.97 9.13 5.44
CA VAL A 115 11.21 10.19 4.73
C VAL A 115 12.16 11.21 4.10
N GLU A 116 13.17 11.66 4.82
CA GLU A 116 14.20 12.58 4.32
C GLU A 116 14.89 12.03 3.06
N ALA A 117 15.23 10.73 3.07
CA ALA A 117 15.82 10.08 1.90
C ALA A 117 14.89 10.10 0.67
N LYS A 118 13.56 10.02 0.87
CA LYS A 118 12.56 10.14 -0.20
C LYS A 118 12.38 11.58 -0.68
N LEU A 119 12.36 12.53 0.24
CA LEU A 119 12.20 13.96 -0.05
C LEU A 119 13.42 14.49 -0.81
N ALA A 120 14.62 14.00 -0.49
CA ALA A 120 15.85 14.33 -1.21
C ALA A 120 15.79 13.97 -2.71
N GLU A 121 15.12 12.86 -3.08
CA GLU A 121 14.89 12.49 -4.48
C GLU A 121 14.05 13.55 -5.23
N ARG A 122 13.22 14.30 -4.51
CA ARG A 122 12.38 15.39 -5.04
C ARG A 122 12.91 16.79 -4.74
N ARG A 123 14.11 16.89 -4.12
CA ARG A 123 14.76 18.16 -3.73
C ARG A 123 13.90 19.00 -2.77
N ILE A 124 13.18 18.34 -1.88
CA ILE A 124 12.41 18.96 -0.80
C ILE A 124 13.22 18.83 0.48
N GLU A 125 13.51 19.94 1.16
CA GLU A 125 14.14 19.97 2.47
C GLU A 125 13.03 20.05 3.53
N PRO A 126 12.82 19.00 4.36
CA PRO A 126 11.77 19.02 5.37
C PRO A 126 12.16 19.81 6.61
N TYR A 127 11.17 20.40 7.26
CA TYR A 127 11.30 20.80 8.65
C TYR A 127 10.92 19.62 9.55
N ALA A 128 11.92 18.90 10.06
CA ALA A 128 11.76 17.66 10.82
C ALA A 128 12.00 17.87 12.31
N LEU A 129 11.06 17.40 13.13
CA LEU A 129 11.14 17.38 14.59
C LEU A 129 11.21 15.92 15.06
N THR A 130 12.38 15.51 15.54
CA THR A 130 12.57 14.16 16.06
C THR A 130 11.99 14.03 17.47
N VAL A 131 11.12 13.03 17.65
CA VAL A 131 10.53 12.68 18.94
C VAL A 131 10.95 11.28 19.37
N ARG A 132 10.82 10.99 20.64
CA ARG A 132 11.11 9.69 21.26
C ARG A 132 9.92 9.24 22.09
N GLU A 133 9.88 7.96 22.41
CA GLU A 133 8.96 7.42 23.39
C GLU A 133 9.03 8.18 24.72
N GLY A 134 7.87 8.43 25.32
CA GLY A 134 7.72 9.26 26.52
C GLY A 134 7.81 10.77 26.25
N GLY A 135 8.18 11.18 25.03
CA GLY A 135 8.23 12.59 24.65
C GLY A 135 6.85 13.21 24.52
N ARG A 136 6.77 14.52 24.73
CA ARG A 136 5.58 15.33 24.52
C ARG A 136 5.91 16.55 23.69
N GLU A 137 5.04 16.84 22.72
CA GLU A 137 5.17 17.99 21.84
C GLU A 137 3.85 18.74 21.74
N ARG A 138 3.93 20.06 21.70
CA ARG A 138 2.77 20.91 21.48
C ARG A 138 2.75 21.42 20.05
N LEU A 139 1.80 20.92 19.27
CA LEU A 139 1.62 21.21 17.85
C LEU A 139 0.36 22.08 17.68
N GLY A 140 0.51 23.38 17.78
CA GLY A 140 -0.61 24.30 17.84
C GLY A 140 -1.51 24.04 19.06
N PRO A 141 -2.81 23.76 18.88
CA PRO A 141 -3.72 23.44 19.98
C PRO A 141 -3.67 21.96 20.42
N PHE A 142 -2.89 21.12 19.74
CA PHE A 142 -2.76 19.69 20.02
C PHE A 142 -1.56 19.44 20.94
N GLU A 143 -1.74 18.70 22.03
CA GLU A 143 -0.66 18.16 22.84
C GLU A 143 -0.50 16.68 22.50
N CYS A 144 0.62 16.33 21.87
CA CYS A 144 0.94 14.97 21.44
C CYS A 144 1.93 14.33 22.40
N GLU A 145 1.64 13.11 22.88
CA GLU A 145 2.53 12.27 23.68
C GLU A 145 2.78 10.96 22.95
N PHE A 146 4.04 10.53 22.91
CA PHE A 146 4.49 9.43 22.09
C PHE A 146 4.83 8.20 22.93
N PHE A 147 4.39 7.02 22.49
CA PHE A 147 4.58 5.74 23.18
C PHE A 147 5.29 4.74 22.28
N ALA A 148 6.19 3.94 22.85
CA ALA A 148 6.77 2.83 22.12
C ALA A 148 5.70 1.80 21.75
N VAL A 149 5.74 1.33 20.51
CA VAL A 149 5.02 0.13 20.08
C VAL A 149 5.96 -0.79 19.31
N ASN A 150 5.73 -2.10 19.41
CA ASN A 150 6.42 -3.07 18.55
C ASN A 150 5.71 -3.12 17.20
N HIS A 151 6.50 -3.21 16.15
CA HIS A 151 6.02 -3.52 14.81
C HIS A 151 7.10 -4.26 14.02
N SER A 152 6.90 -4.49 12.71
CA SER A 152 7.92 -5.12 11.85
C SER A 152 9.04 -4.16 11.40
N ILE A 153 9.03 -2.94 11.89
CA ILE A 153 10.04 -1.91 11.70
C ILE A 153 10.45 -1.35 13.07
N PRO A 154 11.73 -1.02 13.30
CA PRO A 154 12.13 -0.41 14.57
C PRO A 154 11.57 1.01 14.72
N ASP A 155 11.56 1.47 15.95
CA ASP A 155 11.28 2.87 16.31
C ASP A 155 9.82 3.34 16.06
N ALA A 156 8.88 2.39 15.93
CA ALA A 156 7.46 2.70 15.74
C ALA A 156 6.84 3.32 17.00
N LEU A 157 5.91 4.27 16.81
CA LEU A 157 5.28 5.05 17.87
C LEU A 157 3.75 5.03 17.75
N ALA A 158 3.07 4.89 18.89
CA ALA A 158 1.70 5.35 19.06
C ALA A 158 1.69 6.81 19.52
N VAL A 159 0.60 7.53 19.28
CA VAL A 159 0.44 8.92 19.69
C VAL A 159 -0.86 9.14 20.45
N ALA A 160 -0.79 9.74 21.65
CA ALA A 160 -1.94 10.27 22.34
C ALA A 160 -2.05 11.77 22.05
N ILE A 161 -3.21 12.18 21.54
CA ILE A 161 -3.51 13.56 21.15
C ILE A 161 -4.50 14.13 22.15
N ARG A 162 -4.09 15.14 22.91
CA ARG A 162 -4.94 15.83 23.87
C ARG A 162 -5.37 17.17 23.32
N THR A 163 -6.64 17.42 23.43
CA THR A 163 -7.28 18.73 23.21
C THR A 163 -8.30 18.98 24.30
N PRO A 164 -8.83 20.18 24.46
CA PRO A 164 -9.97 20.42 25.36
C PRO A 164 -11.21 19.58 25.04
N ALA A 165 -11.33 19.03 23.84
CA ALA A 165 -12.43 18.12 23.45
C ALA A 165 -12.30 16.70 24.02
N GLY A 166 -11.08 16.31 24.44
CA GLY A 166 -10.79 14.98 24.99
C GLY A 166 -9.44 14.43 24.59
N LEU A 167 -9.19 13.19 25.04
CA LEU A 167 -7.98 12.41 24.79
C LEU A 167 -8.25 11.35 23.72
N VAL A 168 -7.53 11.45 22.62
CA VAL A 168 -7.55 10.44 21.54
C VAL A 168 -6.23 9.67 21.56
N LEU A 169 -6.30 8.33 21.54
CA LEU A 169 -5.14 7.46 21.35
C LEU A 169 -5.18 6.85 19.94
N HIS A 170 -4.14 7.10 19.15
CA HIS A 170 -3.90 6.46 17.86
C HIS A 170 -2.72 5.50 18.01
N THR A 171 -2.95 4.20 17.79
CA THR A 171 -1.91 3.18 18.05
C THR A 171 -0.78 3.20 17.01
N GLY A 172 -1.02 3.75 15.81
CA GLY A 172 -0.26 3.33 14.65
C GLY A 172 -0.39 1.83 14.45
N ASP A 173 0.50 1.23 13.68
CA ASP A 173 0.59 -0.22 13.56
C ASP A 173 1.36 -0.81 14.73
N PHE A 174 0.82 -1.84 15.34
CA PHE A 174 1.43 -2.40 16.54
C PHE A 174 1.19 -3.89 16.73
N LYS A 175 2.04 -4.49 17.53
CA LYS A 175 1.89 -5.81 18.17
C LYS A 175 2.39 -5.75 19.61
N MET A 176 2.17 -6.81 20.37
CA MET A 176 2.67 -6.92 21.74
C MET A 176 3.71 -8.03 21.85
N ASP A 177 4.85 -7.88 21.14
CA ASP A 177 5.96 -8.83 21.24
C ASP A 177 6.58 -8.74 22.64
N GLN A 178 6.49 -9.83 23.40
CA GLN A 178 7.01 -9.90 24.77
C GLN A 178 8.53 -10.16 24.83
N LEU A 179 9.13 -10.56 23.71
CA LEU A 179 10.55 -10.90 23.60
C LEU A 179 11.17 -10.24 22.35
N PRO A 180 11.04 -8.91 22.22
CA PRO A 180 11.55 -8.19 21.05
C PRO A 180 13.08 -8.30 20.97
N LEU A 181 13.60 -8.25 19.74
CA LEU A 181 15.04 -8.40 19.48
C LEU A 181 15.87 -7.22 19.96
N ASP A 182 15.29 -6.02 19.92
CA ASP A 182 15.91 -4.76 20.34
C ASP A 182 15.65 -4.42 21.83
N GLY A 183 14.88 -5.25 22.53
CA GLY A 183 14.49 -5.03 23.93
C GLY A 183 13.41 -3.98 24.14
N ARG A 184 12.88 -3.37 23.06
CA ARG A 184 11.88 -2.30 23.11
C ARG A 184 10.48 -2.92 23.03
N ILE A 185 9.77 -2.95 24.15
CA ILE A 185 8.40 -3.50 24.25
C ILE A 185 7.35 -2.41 24.00
N THR A 186 6.15 -2.83 23.59
CA THR A 186 4.97 -1.94 23.56
C THR A 186 4.67 -1.42 24.97
N ASP A 187 4.55 -0.09 25.11
CA ASP A 187 4.42 0.61 26.40
C ASP A 187 3.02 0.44 27.02
N LEU A 188 2.76 -0.77 27.53
CA LEU A 188 1.50 -1.08 28.22
C LEU A 188 1.33 -0.27 29.51
N ALA A 189 2.41 0.14 30.17
CA ALA A 189 2.35 0.97 31.37
C ALA A 189 1.85 2.38 31.03
N GLY A 190 2.35 2.95 29.92
CA GLY A 190 1.87 4.21 29.38
C GLY A 190 0.40 4.13 28.96
N PHE A 191 0.00 3.07 28.29
CA PHE A 191 -1.40 2.85 27.90
C PHE A 191 -2.32 2.67 29.12
N ALA A 192 -1.86 1.98 30.18
CA ALA A 192 -2.62 1.85 31.42
C ALA A 192 -2.80 3.21 32.12
N ARG A 193 -1.78 4.07 32.09
CA ARG A 193 -1.87 5.45 32.61
C ARG A 193 -2.91 6.25 31.83
N LEU A 194 -2.89 6.20 30.49
CA LEU A 194 -3.92 6.84 29.64
C LEU A 194 -5.32 6.30 29.95
N GLY A 195 -5.46 4.99 30.16
CA GLY A 195 -6.72 4.38 30.58
C GLY A 195 -7.21 4.87 31.96
N GLY A 196 -6.26 5.21 32.84
CA GLY A 196 -6.57 5.85 34.15
C GLY A 196 -6.93 7.33 34.02
N GLU A 197 -6.35 8.04 33.04
CA GLU A 197 -6.72 9.43 32.70
C GLU A 197 -8.11 9.51 32.03
N GLY A 198 -8.50 8.48 31.27
CA GLY A 198 -9.73 8.40 30.51
C GLY A 198 -9.48 8.65 29.00
N VAL A 199 -9.47 7.56 28.20
CA VAL A 199 -9.36 7.63 26.73
C VAL A 199 -10.76 7.86 26.16
N ASP A 200 -11.00 9.05 25.58
CA ASP A 200 -12.30 9.38 24.98
C ASP A 200 -12.50 8.64 23.66
N LEU A 201 -11.45 8.49 22.85
CA LEU A 201 -11.52 7.75 21.58
C LEU A 201 -10.21 7.00 21.33
N LEU A 202 -10.33 5.70 21.02
CA LEU A 202 -9.23 4.85 20.58
C LEU A 202 -9.35 4.60 19.07
N LEU A 203 -8.34 5.04 18.29
CA LEU A 203 -8.11 4.62 16.91
C LEU A 203 -7.05 3.52 16.93
N SER A 204 -7.40 2.30 16.53
CA SER A 204 -6.52 1.13 16.69
C SER A 204 -6.44 0.28 15.44
N ASP A 205 -5.20 -0.13 15.10
CA ASP A 205 -4.87 -1.08 14.05
C ASP A 205 -5.77 -2.32 14.12
N SER A 206 -6.33 -2.70 12.98
CA SER A 206 -7.30 -3.80 12.88
C SER A 206 -6.83 -4.95 11.98
N THR A 207 -5.65 -4.86 11.38
CA THR A 207 -5.18 -5.76 10.31
C THR A 207 -5.29 -7.24 10.68
N ASN A 208 -5.04 -7.61 11.93
CA ASN A 208 -5.11 -8.99 12.40
C ASN A 208 -6.27 -9.25 13.37
N ALA A 209 -7.30 -8.44 13.39
CA ALA A 209 -8.43 -8.59 14.32
C ALA A 209 -9.20 -9.93 14.17
N GLU A 210 -9.10 -10.60 13.02
CA GLU A 210 -9.70 -11.92 12.77
C GLU A 210 -8.81 -13.09 13.24
N ILE A 211 -7.52 -12.83 13.51
CA ILE A 211 -6.56 -13.86 13.89
C ILE A 211 -6.66 -14.08 15.41
N PRO A 212 -6.97 -15.29 15.88
CA PRO A 212 -7.08 -15.56 17.31
C PRO A 212 -5.72 -15.58 18.00
N GLY A 213 -5.71 -15.34 19.31
CA GLY A 213 -4.54 -15.50 20.17
C GLY A 213 -3.60 -14.30 20.16
N PHE A 214 -2.30 -14.59 20.23
CA PHE A 214 -1.21 -13.65 20.41
C PHE A 214 -0.16 -13.83 19.32
N VAL A 215 0.59 -12.77 19.00
CA VAL A 215 1.67 -12.85 18.03
C VAL A 215 2.82 -13.74 18.58
N THR A 216 3.41 -14.49 17.69
CA THR A 216 4.67 -15.20 17.99
C THR A 216 5.81 -14.18 18.11
N PRO A 217 6.67 -14.25 19.14
CA PRO A 217 7.81 -13.36 19.26
C PRO A 217 8.76 -13.44 18.05
N GLU A 218 9.26 -12.28 17.60
CA GLU A 218 10.21 -12.18 16.48
C GLU A 218 11.47 -13.04 16.71
N ARG A 219 11.89 -13.18 17.96
CA ARG A 219 13.04 -14.00 18.38
C ARG A 219 12.96 -15.46 17.92
N GLU A 220 11.76 -16.03 17.78
CA GLU A 220 11.59 -17.43 17.37
C GLU A 220 12.02 -17.71 15.92
N ILE A 221 12.20 -16.68 15.11
CA ILE A 221 12.63 -16.83 13.72
C ILE A 221 14.13 -17.16 13.62
N GLY A 222 14.97 -16.64 14.54
CA GLY A 222 16.42 -16.87 14.54
C GLY A 222 16.79 -18.35 14.45
N PRO A 223 16.32 -19.22 15.37
CA PRO A 223 16.59 -20.66 15.31
C PRO A 223 16.12 -21.35 14.02
N VAL A 224 15.04 -20.87 13.42
CA VAL A 224 14.55 -21.40 12.13
C VAL A 224 15.50 -21.03 11.00
N LEU A 225 15.96 -19.77 10.96
CA LEU A 225 16.97 -19.33 9.99
C LEU A 225 18.26 -20.11 10.17
N ASP A 226 18.75 -20.26 11.40
CA ASP A 226 19.94 -21.04 11.71
C ASP A 226 19.84 -22.47 11.18
N SER A 227 18.72 -23.16 11.43
CA SER A 227 18.47 -24.50 10.87
C SER A 227 18.47 -24.53 9.34
N ILE A 228 17.98 -23.48 8.68
CA ILE A 228 18.00 -23.37 7.22
C ILE A 228 19.45 -23.18 6.75
N PHE A 229 20.20 -22.29 7.39
CA PHE A 229 21.60 -22.01 7.05
C PHE A 229 22.49 -23.25 7.22
N ALA A 230 22.29 -24.03 8.29
CA ALA A 230 23.00 -25.27 8.53
C ALA A 230 22.77 -26.34 7.44
N LYS A 231 21.58 -26.39 6.85
CA LYS A 231 21.21 -27.37 5.81
C LYS A 231 21.57 -26.92 4.38
N ALA A 232 21.72 -25.64 4.17
CA ALA A 232 21.95 -25.08 2.84
C ALA A 232 23.39 -25.36 2.36
N THR A 233 23.51 -26.14 1.30
CA THR A 233 24.80 -26.51 0.68
C THR A 233 25.26 -25.54 -0.38
N GLY A 234 24.37 -24.70 -0.91
CA GLY A 234 24.65 -23.68 -1.90
C GLY A 234 24.45 -22.26 -1.36
N ARG A 235 24.17 -21.34 -2.26
CA ARG A 235 23.88 -19.93 -1.96
C ARG A 235 22.52 -19.81 -1.29
N ILE A 236 22.42 -18.88 -0.32
CA ILE A 236 21.17 -18.53 0.32
C ILE A 236 20.71 -17.16 -0.18
N ILE A 237 19.45 -17.04 -0.53
CA ILE A 237 18.80 -15.79 -0.94
C ILE A 237 17.64 -15.55 0.01
N VAL A 238 17.67 -14.47 0.78
CA VAL A 238 16.58 -14.12 1.70
C VAL A 238 15.88 -12.89 1.18
N ALA A 239 14.59 -13.01 0.87
CA ALA A 239 13.76 -11.89 0.46
C ALA A 239 12.89 -11.40 1.62
N SER A 240 12.94 -10.10 1.89
CA SER A 240 12.18 -9.44 2.96
C SER A 240 11.83 -8.01 2.55
N PHE A 241 10.98 -7.35 3.33
CA PHE A 241 10.79 -5.91 3.22
C PHE A 241 12.10 -5.17 3.55
N ALA A 242 12.37 -4.10 2.80
CA ALA A 242 13.57 -3.29 3.00
C ALA A 242 13.54 -2.45 4.30
N SER A 243 12.40 -2.42 4.99
CA SER A 243 12.21 -1.77 6.29
C SER A 243 12.37 -2.72 7.47
N HIS A 244 12.39 -4.04 7.24
CA HIS A 244 12.39 -5.04 8.32
C HIS A 244 13.80 -5.28 8.88
N VAL A 245 14.34 -4.29 9.58
CA VAL A 245 15.71 -4.26 10.13
C VAL A 245 15.97 -5.46 11.04
N HIS A 246 15.01 -5.83 11.89
CA HIS A 246 15.14 -6.97 12.82
C HIS A 246 15.36 -8.30 12.08
N ARG A 247 14.66 -8.52 10.95
CA ARG A 247 14.84 -9.70 10.12
C ARG A 247 16.22 -9.72 9.47
N VAL A 248 16.66 -8.55 8.97
CA VAL A 248 18.01 -8.41 8.40
C VAL A 248 19.07 -8.70 9.46
N GLN A 249 18.89 -8.22 10.70
CA GLN A 249 19.80 -8.54 11.81
C GLN A 249 19.91 -10.03 12.06
N GLN A 250 18.78 -10.76 12.12
CA GLN A 250 18.78 -12.22 12.30
C GLN A 250 19.48 -12.95 11.16
N VAL A 251 19.32 -12.48 9.91
CA VAL A 251 20.04 -13.04 8.76
C VAL A 251 21.55 -12.77 8.86
N LEU A 252 21.95 -11.57 9.30
CA LEU A 252 23.36 -11.25 9.51
C LEU A 252 23.99 -12.12 10.61
N ASP A 253 23.27 -12.30 11.72
CA ASP A 253 23.73 -13.11 12.84
C ASP A 253 23.93 -14.58 12.38
N SER A 254 22.92 -15.20 11.74
CA SER A 254 23.04 -16.56 11.18
C SER A 254 24.15 -16.66 10.12
N ALA A 255 24.30 -15.66 9.25
CA ALA A 255 25.37 -15.65 8.24
C ALA A 255 26.76 -15.64 8.87
N GLY A 256 26.94 -14.85 9.94
CA GLY A 256 28.19 -14.77 10.70
C GLY A 256 28.53 -16.11 11.37
N GLU A 257 27.55 -16.75 12.02
CA GLU A 257 27.71 -18.06 12.70
C GLU A 257 28.09 -19.17 11.72
N HIS A 258 27.55 -19.14 10.49
CA HIS A 258 27.85 -20.12 9.44
C HIS A 258 29.01 -19.69 8.52
N GLY A 259 29.76 -18.64 8.85
CA GLY A 259 30.93 -18.18 8.11
C GLY A 259 30.65 -17.73 6.68
N ARG A 260 29.42 -17.27 6.40
CA ARG A 260 29.00 -16.76 5.10
C ARG A 260 29.14 -15.23 5.04
N LYS A 261 29.32 -14.69 3.84
CA LYS A 261 29.28 -13.25 3.57
C LYS A 261 27.91 -12.85 3.07
N VAL A 262 27.51 -11.62 3.38
CA VAL A 262 26.17 -11.09 3.00
C VAL A 262 26.33 -9.95 1.99
N ALA A 263 25.52 -9.95 0.95
CA ALA A 263 25.39 -8.80 0.06
C ALA A 263 23.92 -8.34 0.00
N PHE A 264 23.71 -7.03 0.09
CA PHE A 264 22.40 -6.41 -0.07
C PHE A 264 22.09 -6.16 -1.54
N ILE A 265 20.86 -6.53 -1.98
CA ILE A 265 20.39 -6.37 -3.35
C ILE A 265 19.09 -5.58 -3.38
N GLY A 266 19.02 -4.56 -4.23
CA GLY A 266 17.90 -3.64 -4.35
C GLY A 266 18.20 -2.28 -3.72
N ARG A 267 17.85 -1.20 -4.44
CA ARG A 267 18.17 0.18 -4.03
C ARG A 267 17.62 0.53 -2.63
N SER A 268 16.37 0.19 -2.36
CA SER A 268 15.74 0.42 -1.06
C SER A 268 16.39 -0.41 0.05
N MET A 269 16.77 -1.67 -0.20
CA MET A 269 17.46 -2.51 0.77
C MET A 269 18.82 -1.90 1.17
N VAL A 270 19.64 -1.52 0.19
CA VAL A 270 20.96 -0.91 0.44
C VAL A 270 20.82 0.41 1.20
N ARG A 271 19.90 1.28 0.76
CA ARG A 271 19.66 2.59 1.39
C ARG A 271 19.16 2.45 2.82
N ASN A 272 18.10 1.67 3.05
CA ASN A 272 17.45 1.59 4.36
C ASN A 272 18.36 0.87 5.38
N MET A 273 19.10 -0.16 4.96
CA MET A 273 20.07 -0.82 5.84
C MET A 273 21.28 0.06 6.13
N GLY A 274 21.68 0.93 5.21
CA GLY A 274 22.67 1.99 5.44
C GLY A 274 22.19 2.95 6.53
N ILE A 275 20.98 3.48 6.42
CA ILE A 275 20.37 4.36 7.41
C ILE A 275 20.26 3.65 8.78
N ALA A 276 19.76 2.42 8.81
CA ALA A 276 19.63 1.64 10.04
C ALA A 276 20.98 1.40 10.74
N ARG A 277 22.03 1.11 9.97
CA ARG A 277 23.41 0.97 10.48
C ARG A 277 23.90 2.29 11.08
N ASP A 278 23.75 3.38 10.35
CA ASP A 278 24.27 4.71 10.74
C ASP A 278 23.58 5.25 12.00
N LEU A 279 22.32 4.85 12.23
CA LEU A 279 21.54 5.12 13.43
C LEU A 279 21.76 4.11 14.56
N GLY A 280 22.59 3.07 14.35
CA GLY A 280 22.87 2.05 15.36
C GLY A 280 21.75 1.01 15.56
N LEU A 281 20.74 0.99 14.69
CA LEU A 281 19.62 0.03 14.73
C LEU A 281 19.97 -1.30 14.06
N LEU A 282 21.01 -1.33 13.23
CA LEU A 282 21.54 -2.52 12.57
C LEU A 282 23.02 -2.68 12.91
N ARG A 283 23.38 -3.79 13.52
CA ARG A 283 24.77 -4.13 13.84
C ARG A 283 25.36 -4.99 12.74
N ILE A 284 26.40 -4.50 12.10
CA ILE A 284 27.11 -5.22 11.03
C ILE A 284 28.53 -5.48 11.49
N PRO A 285 28.91 -6.74 11.80
CA PRO A 285 30.30 -7.10 12.09
C PRO A 285 31.23 -6.73 10.93
N PRO A 286 32.46 -6.25 11.22
CA PRO A 286 33.43 -5.90 10.18
C PRO A 286 33.66 -7.03 9.18
N GLY A 287 33.57 -6.72 7.88
CA GLY A 287 33.79 -7.66 6.80
C GLY A 287 32.73 -8.73 6.61
N LEU A 288 31.59 -8.68 7.33
CA LEU A 288 30.46 -9.59 7.11
C LEU A 288 29.67 -9.20 5.84
N VAL A 289 29.35 -7.92 5.70
CA VAL A 289 28.66 -7.38 4.52
C VAL A 289 29.71 -6.92 3.51
N ILE A 290 29.55 -7.37 2.26
CA ILE A 290 30.45 -7.09 1.14
C ILE A 290 29.67 -6.55 -0.06
N ALA A 291 30.35 -5.98 -1.01
CA ALA A 291 29.73 -5.53 -2.26
C ALA A 291 29.20 -6.73 -3.09
N LEU A 292 28.16 -6.51 -3.88
CA LEU A 292 27.57 -7.57 -4.70
C LEU A 292 28.58 -8.16 -5.70
N ASP A 293 29.40 -7.32 -6.32
CA ASP A 293 30.42 -7.77 -7.29
C ASP A 293 31.46 -8.68 -6.62
N GLU A 294 31.87 -8.37 -5.39
CA GLU A 294 32.73 -9.24 -4.58
C GLU A 294 32.03 -10.55 -4.24
N ALA A 295 30.76 -10.49 -3.81
CA ALA A 295 29.99 -11.67 -3.48
C ALA A 295 29.89 -12.66 -4.65
N THR A 296 29.76 -12.17 -5.90
CA THR A 296 29.67 -13.04 -7.09
C THR A 296 30.96 -13.79 -7.41
N THR A 297 32.10 -13.42 -6.82
CA THR A 297 33.38 -14.13 -6.98
C THR A 297 33.60 -15.25 -5.97
N LEU A 298 32.80 -15.29 -4.89
CA LEU A 298 32.93 -16.30 -3.85
C LEU A 298 32.19 -17.61 -4.20
N PRO A 299 32.60 -18.74 -3.63
CA PRO A 299 31.85 -19.99 -3.74
C PRO A 299 30.43 -19.84 -3.23
N PRO A 300 29.43 -20.45 -3.87
CA PRO A 300 27.99 -20.30 -3.52
C PRO A 300 27.69 -20.57 -2.04
N GLU A 301 28.33 -21.58 -1.45
CA GLU A 301 28.17 -21.95 -0.02
C GLU A 301 28.68 -20.88 0.96
N ARG A 302 29.40 -19.86 0.47
CA ARG A 302 29.92 -18.74 1.27
C ARG A 302 29.06 -17.48 1.17
N ILE A 303 27.95 -17.52 0.43
CA ILE A 303 27.19 -16.31 0.06
C ILE A 303 25.78 -16.37 0.64
N VAL A 304 25.34 -15.22 1.17
CA VAL A 304 23.95 -14.88 1.45
C VAL A 304 23.61 -13.60 0.70
N LEU A 305 22.52 -13.61 -0.03
CA LEU A 305 21.98 -12.44 -0.72
C LEU A 305 20.72 -11.98 0.02
N MET A 306 20.73 -10.77 0.57
CA MET A 306 19.56 -10.15 1.18
C MET A 306 18.88 -9.25 0.16
N SER A 307 17.64 -9.56 -0.22
CA SER A 307 16.96 -9.00 -1.39
C SER A 307 15.57 -8.45 -1.05
N THR A 308 15.09 -7.54 -1.89
CA THR A 308 13.68 -7.15 -1.97
C THR A 308 12.91 -8.06 -2.93
N GLY A 309 11.56 -7.96 -2.93
CA GLY A 309 10.71 -8.71 -3.86
C GLY A 309 9.96 -9.86 -3.25
N SER A 310 9.78 -9.84 -1.93
CA SER A 310 9.04 -10.86 -1.19
C SER A 310 7.53 -10.87 -1.50
N GLN A 311 7.00 -9.81 -2.12
CA GLN A 311 5.59 -9.69 -2.53
C GLN A 311 5.35 -10.03 -4.01
N GLY A 312 6.36 -10.55 -4.70
CA GLY A 312 6.23 -10.98 -6.09
C GLY A 312 6.26 -9.84 -7.12
N GLU A 313 6.71 -8.65 -6.72
CA GLU A 313 6.81 -7.48 -7.60
C GLU A 313 7.75 -7.81 -8.79
N PRO A 314 7.30 -7.66 -10.05
CA PRO A 314 8.07 -8.08 -11.22
C PRO A 314 9.42 -7.36 -11.36
N MET A 315 9.47 -6.08 -10.99
CA MET A 315 10.66 -5.23 -11.10
C MET A 315 11.58 -5.30 -9.88
N SER A 316 11.21 -6.05 -8.85
CA SER A 316 12.04 -6.28 -7.67
C SER A 316 13.27 -7.13 -8.00
N ALA A 317 14.24 -7.12 -7.08
CA ALA A 317 15.46 -7.90 -7.27
C ALA A 317 15.15 -9.41 -7.35
N LEU A 318 14.32 -9.95 -6.44
CA LEU A 318 13.93 -11.37 -6.48
C LEU A 318 13.08 -11.70 -7.72
N GLY A 319 12.12 -10.83 -8.09
CA GLY A 319 11.29 -11.02 -9.29
C GLY A 319 12.15 -11.15 -10.57
N ARG A 320 13.16 -10.29 -10.70
CA ARG A 320 14.10 -10.34 -11.82
C ARG A 320 15.02 -11.56 -11.78
N MET A 321 15.49 -11.99 -10.59
CA MET A 321 16.23 -13.25 -10.45
C MET A 321 15.39 -14.44 -10.88
N ALA A 322 14.13 -14.51 -10.44
CA ALA A 322 13.20 -15.59 -10.78
C ALA A 322 12.84 -15.64 -12.28
N SER A 323 12.87 -14.49 -12.96
CA SER A 323 12.61 -14.40 -14.41
C SER A 323 13.87 -14.60 -15.25
N GLY A 324 15.07 -14.64 -14.65
CA GLY A 324 16.35 -14.71 -15.38
C GLY A 324 16.83 -13.37 -15.91
N ASP A 325 16.19 -12.26 -15.52
CA ASP A 325 16.48 -10.90 -16.03
C ASP A 325 17.39 -10.10 -15.09
N HIS A 326 17.90 -10.70 -14.00
CA HIS A 326 18.78 -10.00 -13.09
C HIS A 326 20.21 -9.97 -13.64
N ARG A 327 20.79 -8.76 -13.69
CA ARG A 327 22.09 -8.51 -14.36
C ARG A 327 23.26 -9.37 -13.83
N HIS A 328 23.28 -9.67 -12.52
CA HIS A 328 24.44 -10.29 -11.87
C HIS A 328 24.14 -11.68 -11.30
N ILE A 329 22.87 -12.01 -11.08
CA ILE A 329 22.47 -13.22 -10.34
C ILE A 329 21.50 -14.04 -11.17
N THR A 330 21.86 -15.29 -11.43
CA THR A 330 20.99 -16.31 -12.03
C THR A 330 20.71 -17.38 -10.96
N ILE A 331 19.46 -17.80 -10.83
CA ILE A 331 19.06 -18.91 -9.94
C ILE A 331 19.63 -20.21 -10.49
N ALA A 332 20.20 -21.00 -9.60
CA ALA A 332 20.85 -22.25 -9.93
C ALA A 332 20.35 -23.41 -9.03
N PRO A 333 20.46 -24.66 -9.51
CA PRO A 333 20.24 -25.83 -8.64
C PRO A 333 21.15 -25.79 -7.41
N GLY A 334 20.57 -26.04 -6.23
CA GLY A 334 21.26 -25.96 -4.94
C GLY A 334 21.13 -24.62 -4.22
N ASP A 335 20.62 -23.57 -4.87
CA ASP A 335 20.26 -22.34 -4.18
C ASP A 335 19.10 -22.60 -3.18
N THR A 336 19.15 -21.94 -2.04
CA THR A 336 18.06 -21.91 -1.06
C THR A 336 17.48 -20.50 -1.02
N VAL A 337 16.18 -20.35 -1.34
CA VAL A 337 15.49 -19.06 -1.31
C VAL A 337 14.50 -19.03 -0.16
N VAL A 338 14.63 -18.04 0.73
CA VAL A 338 13.75 -17.83 1.88
C VAL A 338 12.90 -16.59 1.64
N LEU A 339 11.58 -16.77 1.60
CA LEU A 339 10.61 -15.65 1.55
C LEU A 339 10.23 -15.29 2.99
N ALA A 340 10.95 -14.32 3.56
CA ALA A 340 10.86 -13.95 4.97
C ALA A 340 9.85 -12.80 5.21
N SER A 341 8.66 -12.89 4.59
CA SER A 341 7.54 -11.97 4.77
C SER A 341 6.21 -12.71 4.72
N SER A 342 5.14 -12.11 5.27
CA SER A 342 3.77 -12.53 4.98
C SER A 342 3.36 -12.07 3.58
N LEU A 343 2.35 -12.73 3.05
CA LEU A 343 1.67 -12.26 1.85
C LEU A 343 0.79 -11.06 2.22
N VAL A 344 0.96 -9.96 1.51
CA VAL A 344 -0.02 -8.87 1.53
C VAL A 344 -1.24 -9.36 0.73
N PRO A 345 -2.47 -9.19 1.24
CA PRO A 345 -3.67 -9.58 0.52
C PRO A 345 -3.69 -9.00 -0.91
N GLY A 346 -4.04 -9.84 -1.88
CA GLY A 346 -4.01 -9.50 -3.32
C GLY A 346 -2.73 -9.89 -4.06
N ASN A 347 -1.62 -10.14 -3.36
CA ASN A 347 -0.34 -10.49 -3.98
C ASN A 347 -0.10 -12.02 -4.13
N GLU A 348 -1.05 -12.86 -3.69
CA GLU A 348 -0.88 -14.32 -3.63
C GLU A 348 -0.45 -14.90 -4.99
N THR A 349 -1.15 -14.54 -6.05
CA THR A 349 -0.87 -15.04 -7.40
C THR A 349 0.53 -14.62 -7.87
N ALA A 350 0.95 -13.40 -7.60
CA ALA A 350 2.26 -12.88 -7.98
C ALA A 350 3.38 -13.62 -7.22
N VAL A 351 3.23 -13.81 -5.91
CA VAL A 351 4.21 -14.52 -5.07
C VAL A 351 4.32 -15.99 -5.47
N TYR A 352 3.20 -16.71 -5.64
CA TYR A 352 3.26 -18.12 -6.08
C TYR A 352 3.85 -18.26 -7.49
N ARG A 353 3.68 -17.28 -8.37
CA ARG A 353 4.36 -17.26 -9.67
C ARG A 353 5.87 -17.17 -9.52
N VAL A 354 6.36 -16.33 -8.60
CA VAL A 354 7.79 -16.23 -8.27
C VAL A 354 8.30 -17.53 -7.67
N ILE A 355 7.60 -18.11 -6.67
CA ILE A 355 7.95 -19.42 -6.08
C ILE A 355 8.09 -20.49 -7.16
N ASN A 356 7.13 -20.61 -8.07
CA ASN A 356 7.16 -21.61 -9.14
C ASN A 356 8.34 -21.40 -10.10
N ARG A 357 8.68 -20.14 -10.43
CA ARG A 357 9.86 -19.84 -11.28
C ARG A 357 11.17 -20.21 -10.60
N LEU A 358 11.32 -19.87 -9.31
CA LEU A 358 12.49 -20.22 -8.49
C LEU A 358 12.66 -21.75 -8.39
N SER A 359 11.58 -22.45 -8.09
CA SER A 359 11.58 -23.93 -8.00
C SER A 359 11.90 -24.58 -9.36
N ARG A 360 11.39 -24.03 -10.47
CA ARG A 360 11.74 -24.46 -11.82
C ARG A 360 13.22 -24.24 -12.14
N GLY A 361 13.84 -23.20 -11.57
CA GLY A 361 15.28 -22.93 -11.65
C GLY A 361 16.13 -23.89 -10.82
N GLY A 362 15.51 -24.80 -10.06
CA GLY A 362 16.19 -25.79 -9.20
C GLY A 362 16.49 -25.32 -7.78
N ALA A 363 15.96 -24.15 -7.36
CA ALA A 363 16.11 -23.68 -6.01
C ALA A 363 15.17 -24.39 -5.03
N THR A 364 15.62 -24.58 -3.79
CA THR A 364 14.77 -24.94 -2.65
C THR A 364 14.12 -23.66 -2.11
N VAL A 365 12.77 -23.55 -2.22
CA VAL A 365 12.06 -22.35 -1.77
C VAL A 365 11.39 -22.62 -0.42
N ILE A 366 11.68 -21.76 0.55
CA ILE A 366 11.15 -21.82 1.92
C ILE A 366 10.32 -20.55 2.14
N HIS A 367 9.05 -20.72 2.48
CA HIS A 367 8.11 -19.64 2.77
C HIS A 367 7.27 -20.00 4.01
N LYS A 368 6.37 -19.12 4.45
CA LYS A 368 5.61 -19.26 5.70
C LYS A 368 4.87 -20.60 5.88
N ASP A 369 4.45 -21.23 4.77
CA ASP A 369 3.72 -22.50 4.83
C ASP A 369 4.66 -23.72 4.92
N VAL A 370 5.97 -23.54 4.69
CA VAL A 370 7.03 -24.57 4.77
C VAL A 370 7.76 -24.50 6.11
N ALA A 371 8.08 -23.28 6.57
CA ALA A 371 8.74 -23.05 7.85
C ALA A 371 8.35 -21.68 8.42
N LYS A 372 8.43 -21.52 9.75
CA LYS A 372 8.14 -20.25 10.42
C LYS A 372 9.26 -19.23 10.14
N VAL A 373 9.29 -18.67 8.94
CA VAL A 373 10.30 -17.68 8.50
C VAL A 373 9.80 -16.24 8.61
N HIS A 374 8.57 -16.04 9.08
CA HIS A 374 7.96 -14.74 9.29
C HIS A 374 6.97 -14.77 10.47
N VAL A 375 6.83 -13.64 11.15
CA VAL A 375 5.77 -13.33 12.11
C VAL A 375 5.15 -11.98 11.75
N SER A 376 3.85 -11.82 12.02
CA SER A 376 3.13 -10.58 11.71
C SER A 376 3.64 -9.39 12.54
N GLY A 377 3.54 -8.19 11.97
CA GLY A 377 3.78 -6.93 12.67
C GLY A 377 2.56 -6.39 13.40
N HIS A 378 1.37 -6.98 13.21
CA HIS A 378 0.09 -6.46 13.70
C HIS A 378 -0.49 -7.33 14.81
N ALA A 379 -1.20 -6.69 15.74
CA ALA A 379 -1.81 -7.30 16.92
C ALA A 379 -2.99 -8.22 16.55
N PRO A 380 -2.96 -9.51 16.92
CA PRO A 380 -4.11 -10.40 16.82
C PRO A 380 -5.17 -10.09 17.88
N ALA A 381 -6.33 -10.76 17.77
CA ALA A 381 -7.50 -10.55 18.63
C ALA A 381 -7.19 -10.53 20.13
N GLY A 382 -6.33 -11.43 20.62
CA GLY A 382 -5.94 -11.48 22.03
C GLY A 382 -5.20 -10.22 22.49
N GLU A 383 -4.32 -9.68 21.66
CA GLU A 383 -3.57 -8.44 21.95
C GLU A 383 -4.47 -7.21 21.85
N LEU A 384 -5.40 -7.19 20.89
CA LEU A 384 -6.41 -6.14 20.78
C LEU A 384 -7.31 -6.10 22.03
N LEU A 385 -7.74 -7.25 22.54
CA LEU A 385 -8.48 -7.34 23.81
C LEU A 385 -7.66 -6.83 24.99
N TYR A 386 -6.35 -7.11 25.02
CA TYR A 386 -5.45 -6.54 26.03
C TYR A 386 -5.41 -5.01 25.96
N LEU A 387 -5.23 -4.46 24.77
CA LEU A 387 -5.24 -3.00 24.58
C LEU A 387 -6.55 -2.39 25.05
N LEU A 388 -7.69 -2.95 24.64
CA LEU A 388 -9.02 -2.48 25.03
C LEU A 388 -9.23 -2.53 26.55
N ASN A 389 -8.80 -3.60 27.22
CA ASN A 389 -8.92 -3.74 28.67
C ASN A 389 -7.98 -2.79 29.44
N VAL A 390 -6.81 -2.49 28.90
CA VAL A 390 -5.83 -1.59 29.52
C VAL A 390 -6.25 -0.14 29.34
N THR A 391 -6.69 0.25 28.16
CA THR A 391 -7.05 1.64 27.83
C THR A 391 -8.48 1.99 28.20
N ARG A 392 -9.40 1.01 28.24
CA ARG A 392 -10.83 1.19 28.55
C ARG A 392 -11.44 2.41 27.85
N PRO A 393 -11.38 2.49 26.52
CA PRO A 393 -11.77 3.68 25.81
C PRO A 393 -13.29 3.91 25.89
N SER A 394 -13.74 5.17 25.98
CA SER A 394 -15.16 5.54 25.93
C SER A 394 -15.76 5.27 24.55
N ASN A 395 -14.97 5.46 23.48
CA ASN A 395 -15.35 5.16 22.10
C ASN A 395 -14.21 4.42 21.41
N LEU A 396 -14.55 3.50 20.50
CA LEU A 396 -13.61 2.76 19.65
C LEU A 396 -13.85 3.08 18.18
N MET A 397 -12.82 3.42 17.45
CA MET A 397 -12.79 3.54 15.99
C MET A 397 -11.72 2.59 15.44
N PRO A 398 -12.09 1.40 14.96
CA PRO A 398 -11.16 0.52 14.25
C PRO A 398 -10.61 1.22 13.02
N VAL A 399 -9.28 1.20 12.84
CA VAL A 399 -8.58 1.76 11.67
C VAL A 399 -7.61 0.74 11.09
N HIS A 400 -6.97 1.06 9.96
CA HIS A 400 -5.97 0.22 9.30
C HIS A 400 -6.46 -1.20 9.03
N GLY A 401 -7.37 -1.36 8.07
CA GLY A 401 -7.89 -2.68 7.70
C GLY A 401 -9.00 -2.66 6.67
N GLU A 402 -9.20 -3.81 6.03
CA GLU A 402 -10.37 -4.06 5.21
C GLU A 402 -11.64 -4.15 6.07
N TRP A 403 -12.81 -4.02 5.47
CA TRP A 403 -14.11 -4.10 6.17
C TRP A 403 -14.25 -5.29 7.12
N ARG A 404 -13.77 -6.47 6.74
CA ARG A 404 -13.81 -7.67 7.58
C ARG A 404 -12.99 -7.49 8.87
N HIS A 405 -11.82 -6.85 8.77
CA HIS A 405 -10.95 -6.57 9.90
C HIS A 405 -11.57 -5.54 10.85
N LEU A 406 -12.08 -4.41 10.30
CA LEU A 406 -12.75 -3.37 11.07
C LEU A 406 -13.96 -3.92 11.83
N ARG A 407 -14.76 -4.78 11.19
CA ARG A 407 -15.91 -5.42 11.83
C ARG A 407 -15.53 -6.44 12.90
N ALA A 408 -14.45 -7.18 12.68
CA ALA A 408 -13.93 -8.11 13.68
C ALA A 408 -13.45 -7.35 14.92
N HIS A 409 -12.68 -6.27 14.74
CA HIS A 409 -12.21 -5.42 15.83
C HIS A 409 -13.39 -4.74 16.57
N ALA A 410 -14.39 -4.26 15.85
CA ALA A 410 -15.60 -3.69 16.45
C ALA A 410 -16.32 -4.69 17.37
N ARG A 411 -16.39 -5.98 16.98
CA ARG A 411 -16.95 -7.04 17.83
C ARG A 411 -16.13 -7.23 19.11
N LEU A 412 -14.79 -7.28 18.98
CA LEU A 412 -13.92 -7.36 20.15
C LEU A 412 -14.11 -6.16 21.09
N GLY A 413 -14.31 -4.95 20.53
CA GLY A 413 -14.64 -3.76 21.32
C GLY A 413 -15.92 -3.94 22.15
N VAL A 414 -17.00 -4.41 21.52
CA VAL A 414 -18.27 -4.67 22.22
C VAL A 414 -18.11 -5.78 23.27
N GLU A 415 -17.42 -6.86 22.93
CA GLU A 415 -17.15 -7.97 23.84
C GLU A 415 -16.29 -7.53 25.04
N SER A 416 -15.40 -6.56 24.87
CA SER A 416 -14.57 -5.99 25.94
C SER A 416 -15.33 -4.97 26.84
N GLY A 417 -16.56 -4.60 26.47
CA GLY A 417 -17.42 -3.71 27.28
C GLY A 417 -17.61 -2.30 26.71
N VAL A 418 -17.07 -1.98 25.52
CA VAL A 418 -17.42 -0.73 24.82
C VAL A 418 -18.88 -0.80 24.37
N ALA A 419 -19.68 0.21 24.70
CA ALA A 419 -21.09 0.22 24.32
C ALA A 419 -21.25 0.17 22.79
N PRO A 420 -22.20 -0.61 22.24
CA PRO A 420 -22.33 -0.79 20.80
C PRO A 420 -22.54 0.51 20.00
N ASP A 421 -23.14 1.53 20.61
CA ASP A 421 -23.35 2.86 20.04
C ASP A 421 -22.13 3.80 20.19
N ARG A 422 -21.07 3.32 20.82
CA ARG A 422 -19.75 3.96 20.99
C ARG A 422 -18.66 3.33 20.10
N VAL A 423 -19.00 2.33 19.32
CA VAL A 423 -18.10 1.75 18.32
C VAL A 423 -18.42 2.37 16.96
N VAL A 424 -17.48 3.16 16.46
CA VAL A 424 -17.59 3.91 15.20
C VAL A 424 -16.88 3.13 14.11
N ILE A 425 -17.63 2.57 13.16
CA ILE A 425 -17.09 1.99 11.95
C ILE A 425 -17.40 2.97 10.82
N CYS A 426 -16.38 3.40 10.10
CA CYS A 426 -16.52 4.36 9.02
C CYS A 426 -15.60 4.01 7.84
N GLU A 427 -15.72 4.76 6.76
CA GLU A 427 -14.92 4.68 5.54
C GLU A 427 -14.06 5.92 5.37
N ASP A 428 -13.10 5.85 4.45
CA ASP A 428 -12.33 7.01 4.05
C ASP A 428 -13.25 8.13 3.55
N GLY A 429 -13.03 9.34 4.07
CA GLY A 429 -13.86 10.51 3.80
C GLY A 429 -15.06 10.69 4.74
N ASP A 430 -15.40 9.72 5.58
CA ASP A 430 -16.38 9.95 6.64
C ASP A 430 -15.82 10.95 7.66
N VAL A 431 -16.71 11.76 8.21
CA VAL A 431 -16.37 12.78 9.20
C VAL A 431 -16.93 12.37 10.55
N VAL A 432 -16.01 12.21 11.52
CA VAL A 432 -16.34 11.83 12.89
C VAL A 432 -16.10 13.02 13.80
N ASP A 433 -17.11 13.44 14.55
CA ASP A 433 -16.96 14.47 15.58
C ASP A 433 -16.97 13.82 16.97
N LEU A 434 -15.97 14.18 17.79
CA LEU A 434 -15.90 13.90 19.21
C LEU A 434 -16.38 15.14 19.96
N VAL A 435 -17.59 15.06 20.53
CA VAL A 435 -18.21 16.15 21.25
C VAL A 435 -18.75 15.60 22.58
N GLU A 436 -18.41 16.26 23.69
CA GLU A 436 -18.84 15.84 25.05
C GLU A 436 -18.58 14.35 25.32
N GLY A 437 -17.39 13.86 24.92
CA GLY A 437 -16.97 12.47 25.12
C GLY A 437 -17.71 11.44 24.26
N ARG A 438 -18.44 11.85 23.23
CA ARG A 438 -19.11 10.97 22.28
C ARG A 438 -18.59 11.16 20.87
N ALA A 439 -18.10 10.08 20.27
CA ALA A 439 -17.71 10.05 18.87
C ALA A 439 -18.89 9.59 17.99
N SER A 440 -19.16 10.32 16.91
CA SER A 440 -20.24 9.98 15.97
C SER A 440 -19.92 10.44 14.55
N VAL A 441 -20.35 9.65 13.55
CA VAL A 441 -20.27 10.06 12.14
C VAL A 441 -21.30 11.15 11.90
N VAL A 442 -20.86 12.31 11.43
CA VAL A 442 -21.70 13.50 11.24
C VAL A 442 -21.88 13.89 9.77
N GLY A 443 -21.11 13.31 8.86
CA GLY A 443 -21.20 13.58 7.43
C GLY A 443 -20.12 12.86 6.67
N ARG A 444 -19.97 13.18 5.38
CA ARG A 444 -18.96 12.62 4.50
C ARG A 444 -18.40 13.70 3.58
N LEU A 445 -17.09 13.70 3.42
CA LEU A 445 -16.37 14.40 2.37
C LEU A 445 -16.08 13.40 1.25
N GLY A 446 -16.07 13.86 0.01
CA GLY A 446 -15.66 12.98 -1.09
C GLY A 446 -14.23 12.49 -0.83
N SER A 447 -14.02 11.18 -0.87
CA SER A 447 -12.69 10.57 -0.87
C SER A 447 -12.59 9.64 -2.06
N ARG A 448 -11.64 9.90 -2.94
CA ARG A 448 -11.37 9.11 -4.14
C ARG A 448 -9.94 8.61 -4.13
N TYR A 449 -9.67 7.62 -4.95
CA TYR A 449 -8.30 7.21 -5.22
C TYR A 449 -7.64 8.24 -6.13
N VAL A 450 -6.48 8.73 -5.71
CA VAL A 450 -5.64 9.62 -6.52
C VAL A 450 -4.48 8.78 -7.07
N TYR A 451 -4.58 8.44 -8.35
CA TYR A 451 -3.62 7.55 -8.99
C TYR A 451 -2.36 8.29 -9.41
N VAL A 452 -1.21 7.64 -9.24
CA VAL A 452 0.09 8.05 -9.77
C VAL A 452 0.47 7.11 -10.90
N ASP A 453 0.75 7.66 -12.08
CA ASP A 453 1.19 6.94 -13.28
C ASP A 453 2.39 7.67 -13.87
N GLY A 454 3.59 7.15 -13.62
CA GLY A 454 4.84 7.82 -13.96
C GLY A 454 4.98 9.17 -13.26
N LEU A 455 4.91 10.25 -14.03
CA LEU A 455 4.99 11.63 -13.51
C LEU A 455 3.59 12.27 -13.30
N ALA A 456 2.54 11.64 -13.81
CA ALA A 456 1.18 12.16 -13.71
C ALA A 456 0.56 11.79 -12.35
N VAL A 457 -0.08 12.76 -11.70
CA VAL A 457 -0.76 12.59 -10.41
C VAL A 457 -2.20 13.06 -10.56
N GLY A 458 -3.15 12.14 -10.37
CA GLY A 458 -4.59 12.44 -10.43
C GLY A 458 -5.18 12.53 -11.83
N ASP A 459 -4.39 12.38 -12.90
CA ASP A 459 -4.85 12.44 -14.29
C ASP A 459 -5.53 11.14 -14.75
N VAL A 460 -5.30 10.05 -14.04
CA VAL A 460 -5.91 8.74 -14.31
C VAL A 460 -7.23 8.65 -13.56
N GLY A 461 -8.33 8.46 -14.30
CA GLY A 461 -9.66 8.22 -13.73
C GLY A 461 -10.15 6.79 -14.00
N GLU A 462 -11.27 6.39 -13.38
CA GLU A 462 -11.88 5.07 -13.53
C GLU A 462 -12.21 4.72 -15.00
N SER A 463 -12.56 5.71 -15.82
CA SER A 463 -12.81 5.49 -17.26
C SER A 463 -11.55 5.00 -17.96
N LEU A 464 -10.41 5.64 -17.70
CA LEU A 464 -9.13 5.27 -18.30
C LEU A 464 -8.66 3.88 -17.82
N LEU A 465 -8.85 3.58 -16.55
CA LEU A 465 -8.54 2.24 -16.01
C LEU A 465 -9.41 1.16 -16.64
N THR A 466 -10.70 1.45 -16.84
CA THR A 466 -11.62 0.54 -17.55
C THR A 466 -11.17 0.30 -18.99
N GLU A 467 -10.72 1.35 -19.69
CA GLU A 467 -10.16 1.22 -21.03
C GLU A 467 -8.89 0.36 -21.04
N ARG A 468 -7.97 0.57 -20.08
CA ARG A 468 -6.75 -0.25 -19.95
C ARG A 468 -7.05 -1.72 -19.69
N ARG A 469 -8.06 -2.02 -18.85
CA ARG A 469 -8.53 -3.40 -18.60
C ARG A 469 -9.07 -4.03 -19.88
N ILE A 470 -9.94 -3.33 -20.62
CA ILE A 470 -10.49 -3.82 -21.89
C ILE A 470 -9.38 -4.07 -22.92
N LEU A 471 -8.39 -3.17 -23.00
CA LEU A 471 -7.22 -3.34 -23.87
C LEU A 471 -6.38 -4.55 -23.47
N GLY A 472 -6.16 -4.77 -22.18
CA GLY A 472 -5.42 -5.93 -21.66
C GLY A 472 -6.12 -7.26 -21.88
N ASP A 473 -7.43 -7.32 -21.67
CA ASP A 473 -8.23 -8.55 -21.75
C ASP A 473 -8.63 -8.93 -23.18
N GLY A 474 -9.01 -7.95 -23.99
CA GLY A 474 -9.64 -8.16 -25.28
C GLY A 474 -8.83 -7.75 -26.49
N GLY A 475 -7.76 -6.98 -26.27
CA GLY A 475 -7.00 -6.38 -27.36
C GLY A 475 -7.69 -5.17 -27.99
N PHE A 476 -7.14 -4.71 -29.10
CA PHE A 476 -7.52 -3.49 -29.80
C PHE A 476 -7.79 -3.79 -31.27
N ILE A 477 -8.90 -3.24 -31.82
CA ILE A 477 -9.25 -3.32 -33.23
C ILE A 477 -9.44 -1.89 -33.76
N SER A 478 -8.68 -1.52 -34.79
CA SER A 478 -8.85 -0.28 -35.55
C SER A 478 -9.58 -0.58 -36.87
N ALA A 479 -10.61 0.21 -37.19
CA ALA A 479 -11.32 0.13 -38.46
C ALA A 479 -11.35 1.50 -39.12
N THR A 480 -10.61 1.67 -40.22
CA THR A 480 -10.49 2.96 -40.94
C THR A 480 -11.26 2.90 -42.25
N VAL A 481 -12.08 3.91 -42.49
CA VAL A 481 -12.89 4.06 -43.69
C VAL A 481 -12.79 5.50 -44.23
N VAL A 482 -12.70 5.66 -45.53
CA VAL A 482 -12.74 6.95 -46.21
C VAL A 482 -14.11 7.11 -46.84
N VAL A 483 -14.76 8.25 -46.57
CA VAL A 483 -16.10 8.56 -47.06
C VAL A 483 -16.12 9.91 -47.78
N ASP A 484 -17.01 10.03 -48.76
CA ASP A 484 -17.34 11.33 -49.39
C ASP A 484 -18.09 12.22 -48.38
N SER A 485 -17.61 13.42 -48.15
CA SER A 485 -18.11 14.34 -47.10
C SER A 485 -19.56 14.85 -47.35
N VAL A 486 -20.05 14.75 -48.57
CA VAL A 486 -21.41 15.21 -48.93
C VAL A 486 -22.42 14.08 -48.90
N THR A 487 -22.02 12.91 -49.40
CA THR A 487 -22.95 11.79 -49.61
C THR A 487 -22.82 10.70 -48.57
N GLY A 488 -21.76 10.72 -47.74
CA GLY A 488 -21.45 9.67 -46.77
C GLY A 488 -21.05 8.32 -47.41
N LYS A 489 -20.87 8.25 -48.73
CA LYS A 489 -20.52 7.03 -49.45
C LYS A 489 -19.06 6.66 -49.21
N VAL A 490 -18.80 5.34 -49.08
CA VAL A 490 -17.43 4.82 -48.94
C VAL A 490 -16.69 5.00 -50.27
N VAL A 491 -15.57 5.70 -50.24
CA VAL A 491 -14.67 5.94 -51.36
C VAL A 491 -13.30 5.25 -51.21
N GLY A 492 -12.99 4.78 -50.00
CA GLY A 492 -11.77 4.02 -49.74
C GLY A 492 -11.84 3.18 -48.45
N GLY A 493 -11.17 2.04 -48.42
CA GLY A 493 -11.27 1.05 -47.33
C GLY A 493 -12.55 0.21 -47.47
N PRO A 494 -13.12 -0.36 -46.35
CA PRO A 494 -12.60 -0.38 -44.98
C PRO A 494 -11.30 -1.14 -44.80
N THR A 495 -10.39 -0.62 -43.98
CA THR A 495 -9.19 -1.33 -43.54
C THR A 495 -9.33 -1.66 -42.06
N VAL A 496 -9.18 -2.93 -41.70
CA VAL A 496 -9.27 -3.37 -40.30
C VAL A 496 -7.95 -3.97 -39.88
N SER A 497 -7.44 -3.52 -38.72
CA SER A 497 -6.23 -4.06 -38.10
C SER A 497 -6.43 -4.25 -36.62
N ALA A 498 -5.67 -5.16 -36.01
CA ALA A 498 -5.77 -5.44 -34.58
C ALA A 498 -4.39 -5.63 -33.92
N LYS A 499 -4.36 -5.42 -32.61
CA LYS A 499 -3.23 -5.77 -31.76
C LYS A 499 -3.75 -6.50 -30.53
N GLY A 500 -3.07 -7.58 -30.11
CA GLY A 500 -3.45 -8.38 -28.96
C GLY A 500 -4.77 -9.16 -29.13
N PHE A 501 -5.29 -9.31 -30.36
CA PHE A 501 -6.54 -10.01 -30.65
C PHE A 501 -6.35 -11.31 -31.43
N SER A 502 -5.65 -11.30 -32.55
CA SER A 502 -5.38 -12.44 -33.42
C SER A 502 -4.03 -12.28 -34.11
N ASP A 503 -3.31 -13.38 -34.28
CA ASP A 503 -2.08 -13.46 -35.08
C ASP A 503 -2.37 -13.76 -36.57
N ASP A 504 -3.64 -14.12 -36.91
CA ASP A 504 -4.07 -14.36 -38.28
C ASP A 504 -4.31 -13.02 -39.00
N PRO A 505 -3.52 -12.68 -40.04
CA PRO A 505 -3.67 -11.44 -40.79
C PRO A 505 -5.01 -11.33 -41.54
N ASP A 506 -5.64 -12.50 -41.88
CA ASP A 506 -6.90 -12.54 -42.62
C ASP A 506 -8.13 -12.60 -41.71
N ALA A 507 -7.94 -12.64 -40.39
CA ALA A 507 -9.01 -12.78 -39.41
C ALA A 507 -10.16 -11.76 -39.58
N PHE A 508 -9.89 -10.60 -40.12
CA PHE A 508 -10.87 -9.53 -40.30
C PHE A 508 -11.44 -9.37 -41.70
N ASN A 509 -10.99 -10.18 -42.68
CA ASN A 509 -11.53 -10.12 -44.04
C ASN A 509 -13.06 -10.29 -44.10
N PRO A 510 -13.70 -11.16 -43.29
CA PRO A 510 -15.15 -11.35 -43.32
C PRO A 510 -15.97 -10.13 -42.84
N VAL A 511 -15.39 -9.22 -42.01
CA VAL A 511 -16.13 -8.05 -41.51
C VAL A 511 -16.10 -6.86 -42.47
N ILE A 512 -15.13 -6.83 -43.38
CA ILE A 512 -14.96 -5.72 -44.35
C ILE A 512 -16.25 -5.50 -45.20
N PRO A 513 -16.82 -6.50 -45.83
CA PRO A 513 -18.06 -6.34 -46.59
C PRO A 513 -19.24 -5.93 -45.70
N LEU A 514 -19.31 -6.36 -44.46
CA LEU A 514 -20.36 -5.99 -43.52
C LEU A 514 -20.30 -4.50 -43.16
N ILE A 515 -19.09 -3.94 -42.98
CA ILE A 515 -18.89 -2.51 -42.76
C ILE A 515 -19.32 -1.71 -43.96
N THR A 516 -18.90 -2.13 -45.17
CA THR A 516 -19.25 -1.45 -46.43
C THR A 516 -20.76 -1.43 -46.66
N GLU A 517 -21.46 -2.55 -46.43
CA GLU A 517 -22.90 -2.64 -46.52
C GLU A 517 -23.62 -1.77 -45.50
N ALA A 518 -23.15 -1.75 -44.25
CA ALA A 518 -23.76 -0.92 -43.19
C ALA A 518 -23.63 0.56 -43.49
N LEU A 519 -22.47 1.01 -43.98
CA LEU A 519 -22.23 2.38 -44.36
C LEU A 519 -22.99 2.78 -45.65
N GLY A 520 -23.08 1.82 -46.59
CA GLY A 520 -23.90 2.02 -47.79
C GLY A 520 -25.38 2.29 -47.48
N ARG A 521 -25.94 1.55 -46.52
CA ARG A 521 -27.31 1.79 -46.01
C ARG A 521 -27.41 3.15 -45.34
N ALA A 522 -26.45 3.52 -44.50
CA ALA A 522 -26.43 4.84 -43.85
C ALA A 522 -26.41 6.00 -44.86
N ALA A 523 -25.64 5.88 -45.94
CA ALA A 523 -25.60 6.87 -46.99
C ALA A 523 -26.95 6.99 -47.74
N LEU A 524 -27.67 5.88 -47.96
CA LEU A 524 -29.02 5.89 -48.53
C LEU A 524 -30.04 6.60 -47.60
N ASP A 525 -29.86 6.45 -46.30
CA ASP A 525 -30.66 7.12 -45.26
C ASP A 525 -30.23 8.60 -45.02
N GLY A 526 -29.27 9.11 -45.82
CA GLY A 526 -28.79 10.50 -45.74
C GLY A 526 -27.88 10.80 -44.56
N ILE A 527 -27.29 9.75 -43.91
CA ILE A 527 -26.36 9.89 -42.80
C ILE A 527 -24.95 10.12 -43.38
N ALA A 528 -24.42 11.34 -43.22
CA ALA A 528 -23.07 11.72 -43.60
C ALA A 528 -22.21 12.18 -42.40
N ASP A 529 -22.79 12.36 -41.23
CA ASP A 529 -22.08 12.82 -40.04
C ASP A 529 -21.01 11.79 -39.59
N PRO A 530 -19.73 12.17 -39.49
CA PRO A 530 -18.63 11.25 -39.18
C PRO A 530 -18.80 10.52 -37.86
N HIS A 531 -19.35 11.16 -36.84
CA HIS A 531 -19.55 10.54 -35.54
C HIS A 531 -20.61 9.44 -35.60
N GLN A 532 -21.70 9.65 -36.35
CA GLN A 532 -22.72 8.64 -36.58
C GLN A 532 -22.17 7.46 -37.39
N LEU A 533 -21.39 7.75 -38.42
CA LEU A 533 -20.72 6.72 -39.23
C LEU A 533 -19.72 5.89 -38.39
N GLN A 534 -18.93 6.53 -37.53
CA GLN A 534 -18.07 5.83 -36.56
C GLN A 534 -18.86 4.88 -35.66
N GLN A 535 -20.02 5.30 -35.15
CA GLN A 535 -20.89 4.46 -34.32
C GLN A 535 -21.44 3.25 -35.09
N ILE A 536 -21.74 3.44 -36.37
CA ILE A 536 -22.18 2.33 -37.24
C ILE A 536 -21.06 1.32 -37.44
N VAL A 537 -19.84 1.78 -37.75
CA VAL A 537 -18.66 0.92 -37.88
C VAL A 537 -18.40 0.17 -36.57
N ARG A 538 -18.39 0.88 -35.43
CA ARG A 538 -18.17 0.26 -34.10
C ARG A 538 -19.19 -0.83 -33.81
N ARG A 539 -20.48 -0.60 -34.05
CA ARG A 539 -21.54 -1.59 -33.81
C ARG A 539 -21.42 -2.78 -34.73
N THR A 540 -21.08 -2.56 -36.00
CA THR A 540 -20.93 -3.62 -37.01
C THR A 540 -19.76 -4.54 -36.66
N VAL A 541 -18.58 -3.96 -36.40
CA VAL A 541 -17.40 -4.73 -35.99
C VAL A 541 -17.65 -5.44 -34.65
N GLY A 542 -18.22 -4.73 -33.67
CA GLY A 542 -18.49 -5.29 -32.34
C GLY A 542 -19.45 -6.48 -32.37
N ARG A 543 -20.52 -6.41 -33.15
CA ARG A 543 -21.46 -7.51 -33.34
C ARG A 543 -20.77 -8.71 -33.97
N TRP A 544 -20.07 -8.51 -35.07
CA TRP A 544 -19.35 -9.55 -35.76
C TRP A 544 -18.30 -10.22 -34.89
N VAL A 545 -17.47 -9.44 -34.15
CA VAL A 545 -16.47 -9.99 -33.21
C VAL A 545 -17.13 -10.82 -32.12
N ASN A 546 -18.22 -10.30 -31.53
CA ASN A 546 -18.95 -11.03 -30.50
C ASN A 546 -19.53 -12.37 -31.05
N ASP A 547 -20.06 -12.37 -32.26
CA ASP A 547 -20.66 -13.56 -32.86
C ASP A 547 -19.61 -14.60 -33.29
N ALA A 548 -18.50 -14.16 -33.89
CA ALA A 548 -17.44 -15.00 -34.40
C ALA A 548 -16.47 -15.51 -33.31
N TYR A 549 -16.15 -14.67 -32.33
CA TYR A 549 -15.06 -14.93 -31.36
C TYR A 549 -15.51 -14.94 -29.90
N ARG A 550 -16.75 -14.51 -29.59
CA ARG A 550 -17.25 -14.35 -28.21
C ARG A 550 -16.35 -13.47 -27.33
N ARG A 551 -15.73 -12.44 -27.94
CA ARG A 551 -14.82 -11.47 -27.29
C ARG A 551 -15.38 -10.06 -27.42
N ARG A 552 -14.88 -9.15 -26.54
CA ARG A 552 -15.27 -7.73 -26.52
C ARG A 552 -14.04 -6.82 -26.48
N PRO A 553 -13.24 -6.77 -27.57
CA PRO A 553 -12.08 -5.89 -27.64
C PRO A 553 -12.46 -4.41 -27.68
N MET A 554 -11.47 -3.54 -27.46
CA MET A 554 -11.64 -2.13 -27.75
C MET A 554 -11.69 -1.91 -29.28
N ILE A 555 -12.76 -1.27 -29.75
CA ILE A 555 -12.93 -0.96 -31.17
C ILE A 555 -12.85 0.55 -31.36
N VAL A 556 -11.89 0.99 -32.16
CA VAL A 556 -11.65 2.40 -32.50
C VAL A 556 -11.90 2.58 -34.00
N PRO A 557 -13.11 3.04 -34.39
CA PRO A 557 -13.40 3.37 -35.77
C PRO A 557 -12.83 4.75 -36.10
N THR A 558 -12.26 4.89 -37.28
CA THR A 558 -11.81 6.15 -37.87
C THR A 558 -12.53 6.37 -39.18
N VAL A 559 -13.29 7.44 -39.29
CA VAL A 559 -13.92 7.88 -40.55
C VAL A 559 -13.20 9.13 -41.03
N VAL A 560 -12.63 9.06 -42.23
CA VAL A 560 -11.91 10.16 -42.87
C VAL A 560 -12.81 10.69 -44.00
N GLU A 561 -13.09 11.99 -44.00
CA GLU A 561 -13.86 12.67 -45.04
C GLU A 561 -12.94 13.20 -46.14
N VAL A 562 -13.38 13.07 -47.38
CA VAL A 562 -12.71 13.61 -48.59
C VAL A 562 -13.71 14.31 -49.52
#